data_72f2cc7b1855aa41e577530d59455d9b
#
_entry.id   72f2cc7b1855aa41e577530d59455d9b
#
_cell.length_a   1.000
_cell.length_b   1.000
_cell.length_c   1.000
_cell.angle_alpha   90.00
_cell.angle_beta   90.00
_cell.angle_gamma   90.00
#
_symmetry.space_group_name_H-M   'P 1'
#
loop_
_entity.id
_entity.type
_entity.pdbx_description
1 polymer ?
#
loop_
_entity_poly.entity_id
_entity_poly.type
_entity_poly.pdbx_seq_one_letter_code
_entity_poly.pdbx_strand_id
1 'polypeptide(L)'
;MPEKHWLVLALLLWGWRGMAPAGEMLGVTVTPHGVAEGMQYRKPRDPDLSAKVQMFVQGPAIPGKFAGKTPGELVAAGEWAWHDMATARQAPAGALTVWTFNGRSNRWGPGGGFTVEAEGLAKPEVAIRAPDRWISAVTFLGNEGQLEPDTLIVHLANQSDQPMRVTSLRLWFPRDRRDWQVLWPREALPAETIIPPRDRGYLRIRSNRPFPLGYAAVEVVTDQGSLWEHLRVKREVFDIGGGWVGDNLRHEPYLRLLSRLHVNMGQIQGVPGYTDRPELYDRHPIKLCNRLWPLEEWDTDAWLPRIHAVEFLGEPQYGGGRPVPPQEVFDKLLPYRSSRLATSVTHSEERVWRHYAGLSDFPHYDAYRVVAPAADAWRQYDRWGGAKISWGAPLETIGDMSRSLRELNRPMPCAYWSQGPHDGWGGGFRIGGRARRGPTPDELRAQALHALSTRITSLYWFNLSLKSLLKFPDTWEPISRIGREIRMLEPFLLEGDAYRFERLTREGKPDWDLASIAAPEAAVLFANDLAYGPDNRQSVFTFGDPREVSFRFVLPPWLRGAGEVFRVDADGAHPVRWRIDGDAVVIEDRRSRDAIYLATRSKALRGEVEKRRLAALAREKANAVEIDALEKLAR
;
A
#
# COMPACT_ATOMS: atom_id res chain seq x y z
N MET A 1 24.06 -35.58 -65.99
CA MET A 1 23.05 -34.62 -65.62
C MET A 1 22.17 -35.24 -64.57
N PRO A 2 22.31 -34.84 -63.34
CA PRO A 2 21.22 -34.28 -62.55
C PRO A 2 21.77 -33.30 -61.46
N GLU A 3 21.82 -32.01 -61.73
CA GLU A 3 22.26 -31.03 -60.77
C GLU A 3 21.36 -29.76 -60.70
N LYS A 4 20.13 -29.81 -61.23
CA LYS A 4 19.26 -28.63 -61.25
C LYS A 4 18.04 -28.67 -60.34
N HIS A 5 17.82 -29.75 -59.58
CA HIS A 5 16.62 -29.83 -58.70
C HIS A 5 16.86 -29.48 -57.23
N TRP A 6 18.09 -29.32 -56.78
CA TRP A 6 18.38 -28.99 -55.37
C TRP A 6 18.34 -27.50 -55.05
N LEU A 7 18.52 -26.62 -56.05
CA LEU A 7 18.50 -25.17 -55.82
C LEU A 7 17.08 -24.59 -55.64
N VAL A 8 16.06 -25.26 -56.19
CA VAL A 8 14.67 -24.80 -56.04
C VAL A 8 14.08 -25.22 -54.71
N LEU A 9 14.50 -26.36 -54.12
CA LEU A 9 14.07 -26.76 -52.78
C LEU A 9 14.73 -25.92 -51.68
N ALA A 10 15.96 -25.48 -51.88
CA ALA A 10 16.66 -24.59 -50.93
C ALA A 10 16.07 -23.18 -50.92
N LEU A 11 15.58 -22.67 -52.05
CA LEU A 11 14.92 -21.37 -52.14
C LEU A 11 13.47 -21.41 -51.62
N LEU A 12 12.79 -22.55 -51.64
CA LEU A 12 11.48 -22.73 -51.04
C LEU A 12 11.55 -22.93 -49.50
N LEU A 13 12.66 -23.44 -48.98
CA LEU A 13 12.89 -23.57 -47.55
C LEU A 13 13.45 -22.25 -46.91
N TRP A 14 13.99 -21.34 -47.70
CA TRP A 14 14.40 -20.02 -47.25
C TRP A 14 13.26 -18.97 -47.31
N GLY A 15 12.19 -19.24 -48.06
CA GLY A 15 11.02 -18.38 -48.18
C GLY A 15 10.00 -18.55 -47.05
N TRP A 16 10.11 -19.59 -46.25
CA TRP A 16 9.29 -19.81 -45.06
C TRP A 16 10.11 -19.61 -43.76
N ARG A 17 10.80 -18.53 -43.63
CA ARG A 17 10.91 -17.93 -42.30
C ARG A 17 9.53 -17.40 -41.98
N GLY A 18 8.69 -18.27 -41.44
CA GLY A 18 7.39 -17.92 -40.93
C GLY A 18 7.54 -16.67 -40.10
N MET A 19 6.83 -15.62 -40.47
CA MET A 19 6.66 -14.46 -39.57
C MET A 19 6.32 -15.06 -38.23
N ALA A 20 7.19 -14.82 -37.22
CA ALA A 20 6.85 -15.16 -35.86
C ALA A 20 5.46 -14.59 -35.60
N PRO A 21 4.53 -15.38 -35.04
CA PRO A 21 3.19 -14.86 -34.79
C PRO A 21 3.31 -13.53 -34.04
N ALA A 22 2.70 -12.50 -34.60
CA ALA A 22 2.69 -11.17 -33.99
C ALA A 22 2.12 -11.31 -32.58
N GLY A 23 2.72 -10.61 -31.60
CA GLY A 23 2.14 -10.51 -30.29
C GLY A 23 0.78 -9.81 -30.35
N GLU A 24 -0.15 -10.20 -29.49
CA GLU A 24 -1.46 -9.57 -29.34
C GLU A 24 -1.49 -8.75 -28.06
N MET A 25 -1.88 -7.48 -28.16
CA MET A 25 -2.11 -6.68 -26.98
C MET A 25 -3.50 -6.97 -26.40
N LEU A 26 -3.53 -7.59 -25.24
CA LEU A 26 -4.77 -7.97 -24.55
C LEU A 26 -5.37 -6.83 -23.73
N GLY A 27 -4.54 -5.93 -23.22
CA GLY A 27 -5.01 -4.81 -22.41
C GLY A 27 -3.94 -3.81 -22.06
N VAL A 28 -4.39 -2.66 -21.59
CA VAL A 28 -3.54 -1.58 -21.07
C VAL A 28 -4.21 -1.00 -19.84
N THR A 29 -3.45 -0.86 -18.76
CA THR A 29 -3.87 -0.11 -17.58
C THR A 29 -3.06 1.16 -17.48
N VAL A 30 -3.74 2.29 -17.39
CA VAL A 30 -3.14 3.60 -17.17
C VAL A 30 -3.57 4.10 -15.80
N THR A 31 -2.60 4.36 -14.93
CA THR A 31 -2.84 4.99 -13.63
C THR A 31 -2.26 6.41 -13.68
N PRO A 32 -3.05 7.42 -14.03
CA PRO A 32 -2.58 8.79 -14.06
C PRO A 32 -2.30 9.28 -12.64
N HIS A 33 -1.22 10.00 -12.49
CA HIS A 33 -0.82 10.61 -11.24
C HIS A 33 -1.37 12.03 -11.18
N GLY A 34 -2.65 12.15 -10.87
CA GLY A 34 -3.23 13.43 -10.48
C GLY A 34 -2.75 13.86 -9.10
N VAL A 35 -2.87 15.15 -8.79
CA VAL A 35 -2.80 15.60 -7.41
C VAL A 35 -3.96 14.95 -6.66
N ALA A 36 -3.68 14.25 -5.56
CA ALA A 36 -4.72 13.62 -4.77
C ALA A 36 -5.74 14.67 -4.31
N GLU A 37 -6.99 14.29 -4.34
CA GLU A 37 -8.08 15.06 -3.75
C GLU A 37 -7.71 15.34 -2.27
N GLY A 38 -7.77 16.60 -1.84
CA GLY A 38 -7.30 17.04 -0.51
C GLY A 38 -5.97 17.81 -0.51
N MET A 39 -5.18 17.77 -1.59
CA MET A 39 -3.98 18.61 -1.73
C MET A 39 -4.31 20.03 -2.25
N GLN A 40 -5.44 20.57 -1.85
CA GLN A 40 -5.97 21.88 -2.28
C GLN A 40 -5.09 23.07 -1.91
N TYR A 41 -4.17 22.89 -0.98
CA TYR A 41 -3.21 23.91 -0.56
C TYR A 41 -1.97 23.98 -1.43
N ARG A 42 -1.85 23.15 -2.44
CA ARG A 42 -0.84 23.29 -3.47
C ARG A 42 -1.30 24.31 -4.50
N LYS A 43 -0.53 25.36 -4.70
CA LYS A 43 -0.67 26.12 -5.95
C LYS A 43 -0.42 25.12 -7.09
N PRO A 44 -1.34 24.97 -8.05
CA PRO A 44 -1.09 24.19 -9.24
C PRO A 44 0.10 24.85 -9.96
N ARG A 45 1.32 24.41 -9.65
CA ARG A 45 2.41 24.53 -10.58
C ARG A 45 2.12 23.46 -11.61
N ASP A 46 2.16 23.82 -12.86
CA ASP A 46 1.90 23.04 -14.05
C ASP A 46 1.60 21.56 -13.80
N PRO A 47 0.47 21.04 -14.24
CA PRO A 47 0.14 19.66 -14.03
C PRO A 47 1.20 18.79 -14.72
N ASP A 48 2.31 18.53 -14.01
CA ASP A 48 3.22 17.46 -14.38
C ASP A 48 2.41 16.17 -14.31
N LEU A 49 1.71 15.88 -15.38
CA LEU A 49 0.98 14.64 -15.51
C LEU A 49 2.01 13.54 -15.70
N SER A 50 2.07 12.62 -14.77
CA SER A 50 2.77 11.36 -14.94
C SER A 50 1.74 10.24 -14.95
N ALA A 51 2.12 9.10 -15.50
CA ALA A 51 1.28 7.92 -15.46
C ALA A 51 2.13 6.67 -15.30
N LYS A 52 1.66 5.75 -14.45
CA LYS A 52 2.09 4.37 -14.48
C LYS A 52 1.28 3.67 -15.58
N VAL A 53 1.95 2.99 -16.51
CA VAL A 53 1.32 2.22 -17.57
C VAL A 53 1.75 0.78 -17.48
N GLN A 54 0.80 -0.13 -17.58
CA GLN A 54 1.03 -1.56 -17.72
C GLN A 54 0.39 -2.04 -19.01
N MET A 55 1.16 -2.75 -19.85
CA MET A 55 0.69 -3.33 -21.09
C MET A 55 0.77 -4.85 -21.01
N PHE A 56 -0.29 -5.52 -21.37
CA PHE A 56 -0.45 -6.96 -21.30
C PHE A 56 -0.44 -7.51 -22.71
N VAL A 57 0.62 -8.24 -23.04
CA VAL A 57 0.88 -8.76 -24.39
C VAL A 57 0.92 -10.29 -24.37
N GLN A 58 0.13 -10.94 -25.19
CA GLN A 58 0.18 -12.39 -25.39
C GLN A 58 1.02 -12.72 -26.62
N GLY A 59 1.89 -13.71 -26.50
CA GLY A 59 2.75 -14.17 -27.59
C GLY A 59 4.23 -14.04 -27.27
N PRO A 60 5.09 -14.15 -28.32
CA PRO A 60 6.52 -13.99 -28.16
C PRO A 60 6.85 -12.65 -27.52
N ALA A 61 7.79 -12.67 -26.60
CA ALA A 61 8.34 -11.42 -26.08
C ALA A 61 8.98 -10.66 -27.22
N ILE A 62 8.71 -9.38 -27.31
CA ILE A 62 9.28 -8.51 -28.31
C ILE A 62 10.58 -7.95 -27.70
N PRO A 63 11.76 -8.42 -28.15
CA PRO A 63 13.00 -7.80 -27.78
C PRO A 63 13.06 -6.45 -28.50
N GLY A 64 13.15 -5.37 -27.78
CA GLY A 64 13.27 -4.09 -28.43
C GLY A 64 13.33 -2.93 -27.45
N LYS A 65 13.77 -1.81 -27.95
CA LYS A 65 13.65 -0.54 -27.25
C LYS A 65 12.19 -0.11 -27.36
N PHE A 66 11.58 0.14 -26.24
CA PHE A 66 10.29 0.81 -26.17
C PHE A 66 10.43 2.23 -26.74
N ALA A 67 9.62 2.56 -27.72
CA ALA A 67 9.54 3.92 -28.25
C ALA A 67 8.07 4.38 -28.16
N GLY A 68 7.79 5.32 -27.28
CA GLY A 68 6.50 5.98 -27.20
C GLY A 68 6.52 7.29 -28.01
N LYS A 69 5.53 7.49 -28.86
CA LYS A 69 5.25 8.80 -29.49
C LYS A 69 3.86 9.24 -29.11
N THR A 70 3.74 10.46 -28.67
CA THR A 70 2.43 11.08 -28.45
C THR A 70 2.06 11.96 -29.62
N PRO A 71 0.77 12.12 -29.95
CA PRO A 71 0.36 13.13 -30.92
C PRO A 71 0.79 14.51 -30.47
N GLY A 72 1.64 15.19 -31.24
CA GLY A 72 2.04 16.56 -30.97
C GLY A 72 3.30 16.77 -30.13
N GLU A 73 4.34 15.95 -30.32
CA GLU A 73 5.70 16.15 -29.77
C GLU A 73 5.96 15.70 -28.32
N LEU A 74 5.27 14.68 -27.85
CA LEU A 74 5.58 14.13 -26.56
C LEU A 74 6.55 12.97 -26.68
N VAL A 75 7.48 12.98 -25.76
CA VAL A 75 8.49 11.97 -25.57
C VAL A 75 9.63 12.05 -26.58
N ALA A 76 10.49 13.01 -26.39
CA ALA A 76 11.89 12.76 -26.69
C ALA A 76 12.29 11.46 -25.99
N ALA A 77 13.02 10.58 -26.68
CA ALA A 77 13.57 9.37 -26.10
C ALA A 77 14.25 9.71 -24.75
N GLY A 78 13.67 9.28 -23.62
CA GLY A 78 14.17 9.60 -22.29
C GLY A 78 13.13 10.09 -21.28
N GLU A 79 11.92 10.45 -21.68
CA GLU A 79 10.87 10.82 -20.74
C GLU A 79 10.12 9.62 -20.13
N TRP A 80 10.25 8.42 -20.71
CA TRP A 80 9.79 7.18 -20.13
C TRP A 80 10.90 6.58 -19.28
N ALA A 81 10.78 6.73 -17.97
CA ALA A 81 11.69 6.10 -17.04
C ALA A 81 11.29 4.64 -16.87
N TRP A 82 12.26 3.78 -16.74
CA TRP A 82 12.22 2.36 -16.42
C TRP A 82 11.00 1.59 -16.98
N HIS A 83 11.22 0.44 -17.50
CA HIS A 83 10.18 -0.47 -17.93
C HIS A 83 10.55 -1.89 -17.49
N ASP A 84 9.60 -2.51 -16.84
CA ASP A 84 9.66 -3.90 -16.47
C ASP A 84 9.11 -4.71 -17.64
N MET A 85 10.00 -5.33 -18.36
CA MET A 85 9.61 -6.37 -19.27
C MET A 85 9.74 -7.70 -18.52
N ALA A 86 8.82 -7.92 -17.58
CA ALA A 86 8.84 -9.12 -16.76
C ALA A 86 8.93 -10.35 -17.66
N THR A 87 10.15 -10.83 -17.87
CA THR A 87 10.44 -12.09 -18.55
C THR A 87 10.48 -12.10 -20.07
N ALA A 88 10.86 -11.04 -20.71
CA ALA A 88 10.63 -10.84 -22.13
C ALA A 88 11.49 -11.61 -23.12
N ARG A 89 12.45 -12.36 -22.74
CA ARG A 89 13.27 -13.07 -23.73
C ARG A 89 12.61 -14.38 -24.14
N GLN A 90 11.97 -14.40 -25.34
CA GLN A 90 11.42 -15.58 -25.99
C GLN A 90 10.21 -16.23 -25.29
N ALA A 91 9.16 -15.44 -25.01
CA ALA A 91 7.90 -16.03 -24.57
C ALA A 91 7.32 -16.93 -25.68
N PRO A 92 6.95 -18.19 -25.40
CA PRO A 92 6.28 -19.04 -26.39
C PRO A 92 4.88 -18.50 -26.68
N ALA A 93 4.30 -18.95 -27.79
CA ALA A 93 2.92 -18.65 -28.16
C ALA A 93 1.97 -18.94 -26.98
N GLY A 94 1.07 -18.00 -26.65
CA GLY A 94 0.12 -18.12 -25.56
C GLY A 94 0.61 -17.67 -24.19
N ALA A 95 1.89 -17.35 -24.01
CA ALA A 95 2.39 -16.77 -22.77
C ALA A 95 2.04 -15.28 -22.67
N LEU A 96 1.81 -14.82 -21.44
CA LEU A 96 1.59 -13.41 -21.14
C LEU A 96 2.92 -12.73 -20.79
N THR A 97 3.16 -11.59 -21.40
CA THR A 97 4.24 -10.66 -21.03
C THR A 97 3.61 -9.35 -20.54
N VAL A 98 4.11 -8.79 -19.46
CA VAL A 98 3.65 -7.51 -18.93
C VAL A 98 4.78 -6.49 -19.01
N TRP A 99 4.49 -5.34 -19.59
CA TRP A 99 5.40 -4.20 -19.63
C TRP A 99 4.89 -3.15 -18.66
N THR A 100 5.71 -2.79 -17.68
CA THR A 100 5.39 -1.73 -16.73
C THR A 100 6.37 -0.58 -16.91
N PHE A 101 5.87 0.62 -17.06
CA PHE A 101 6.69 1.81 -17.19
C PHE A 101 5.98 3.03 -16.61
N ASN A 102 6.79 4.03 -16.25
CA ASN A 102 6.32 5.30 -15.74
C ASN A 102 6.74 6.40 -16.71
N GLY A 103 5.76 7.16 -17.16
CA GLY A 103 5.96 8.30 -18.06
C GLY A 103 5.65 9.60 -17.36
N ARG A 104 6.39 10.64 -17.75
CA ARG A 104 6.20 11.99 -17.27
C ARG A 104 6.02 12.95 -18.45
N SER A 105 5.02 13.80 -18.38
CA SER A 105 4.88 14.91 -19.29
C SER A 105 4.14 16.08 -18.66
N ASN A 106 4.64 17.27 -18.89
CA ASN A 106 3.96 18.52 -18.58
C ASN A 106 2.96 18.95 -19.68
N ARG A 107 2.85 18.16 -20.76
CA ARG A 107 2.02 18.45 -21.95
C ARG A 107 0.80 17.54 -22.07
N TRP A 108 0.59 16.61 -21.15
CA TRP A 108 -0.58 15.75 -21.16
C TRP A 108 -1.78 16.51 -20.61
N GLY A 109 -2.51 17.16 -21.50
CA GLY A 109 -3.81 17.73 -21.18
C GLY A 109 -4.92 16.66 -21.11
N PRO A 110 -6.14 17.03 -20.69
CA PRO A 110 -7.31 16.19 -20.81
C PRO A 110 -7.46 15.70 -22.26
N GLY A 111 -7.51 14.39 -22.46
CA GLY A 111 -7.57 13.78 -23.79
C GLY A 111 -6.21 13.52 -24.45
N GLY A 112 -5.10 13.73 -23.74
CA GLY A 112 -3.77 13.31 -24.20
C GLY A 112 -3.65 11.79 -24.31
N GLY A 113 -2.76 11.33 -25.18
CA GLY A 113 -2.47 9.93 -25.39
C GLY A 113 -1.10 9.72 -26.00
N PHE A 114 -0.73 8.47 -26.20
CA PHE A 114 0.52 8.09 -26.88
C PHE A 114 0.33 6.85 -27.71
N THR A 115 1.16 6.69 -28.73
CA THR A 115 1.22 5.48 -29.56
C THR A 115 2.41 4.66 -29.09
N VAL A 116 2.21 3.37 -28.91
CA VAL A 116 3.29 2.43 -28.61
C VAL A 116 3.80 1.84 -29.91
N GLU A 117 5.10 2.02 -30.18
CA GLU A 117 5.78 1.36 -31.29
C GLU A 117 6.63 0.25 -30.73
N ALA A 118 6.26 -0.99 -31.02
CA ALA A 118 7.03 -2.17 -30.66
C ALA A 118 7.03 -3.15 -31.85
N GLU A 119 8.17 -3.81 -32.04
CA GLU A 119 8.30 -4.79 -33.11
C GLU A 119 7.32 -5.95 -32.90
N GLY A 120 6.55 -6.29 -33.92
CA GLY A 120 5.57 -7.39 -33.88
C GLY A 120 4.24 -7.07 -33.20
N LEU A 121 4.01 -5.83 -32.75
CA LEU A 121 2.70 -5.36 -32.26
C LEU A 121 2.07 -4.37 -33.25
N ALA A 122 0.74 -4.45 -33.41
CA ALA A 122 -0.01 -3.34 -33.96
C ALA A 122 0.22 -2.10 -33.08
N LYS A 123 0.38 -0.91 -33.68
CA LYS A 123 0.62 0.34 -32.97
C LYS A 123 -0.63 0.76 -32.19
N PRO A 124 -0.77 0.45 -30.90
CA PRO A 124 -1.93 0.87 -30.15
C PRO A 124 -1.80 2.35 -29.74
N GLU A 125 -2.90 3.06 -29.84
CA GLU A 125 -3.04 4.35 -29.20
C GLU A 125 -3.50 4.16 -27.75
N VAL A 126 -2.77 4.73 -26.81
CA VAL A 126 -3.09 4.69 -25.38
C VAL A 126 -3.50 6.07 -24.91
N ALA A 127 -4.75 6.20 -24.53
CA ALA A 127 -5.25 7.46 -23.95
C ALA A 127 -4.80 7.58 -22.49
N ILE A 128 -4.20 8.73 -22.14
CA ILE A 128 -3.85 9.04 -20.75
C ILE A 128 -5.00 9.81 -20.13
N ARG A 129 -5.92 9.07 -19.58
CA ARG A 129 -7.05 9.61 -18.81
C ARG A 129 -7.31 8.72 -17.61
N ALA A 130 -7.93 9.30 -16.60
CA ALA A 130 -8.45 8.49 -15.50
C ALA A 130 -9.45 7.48 -16.07
N PRO A 131 -9.27 6.18 -15.81
CA PRO A 131 -10.24 5.18 -16.24
C PRO A 131 -11.54 5.36 -15.48
N ASP A 132 -12.67 5.10 -16.14
CA ASP A 132 -13.98 5.10 -15.47
C ASP A 132 -14.16 3.85 -14.60
N ARG A 133 -13.36 2.82 -14.83
CA ARG A 133 -13.40 1.53 -14.13
C ARG A 133 -12.00 1.02 -13.93
N TRP A 134 -11.74 0.46 -12.74
CA TRP A 134 -10.43 -0.09 -12.43
C TRP A 134 -10.47 -1.11 -11.31
N ILE A 135 -9.42 -1.90 -11.20
CA ILE A 135 -9.12 -2.72 -10.02
C ILE A 135 -8.49 -1.80 -8.98
N SER A 136 -9.15 -1.60 -7.85
CA SER A 136 -8.73 -0.62 -6.85
C SER A 136 -7.83 -1.21 -5.76
N ALA A 137 -8.00 -2.50 -5.45
CA ALA A 137 -7.13 -3.25 -4.55
C ALA A 137 -7.18 -4.74 -4.89
N VAL A 138 -6.07 -5.41 -4.63
CA VAL A 138 -5.96 -6.87 -4.72
C VAL A 138 -5.25 -7.36 -3.47
N THR A 139 -5.82 -8.37 -2.82
CA THR A 139 -5.25 -8.95 -1.60
C THR A 139 -5.21 -10.46 -1.73
N PHE A 140 -4.06 -11.05 -1.41
CA PHE A 140 -3.87 -12.49 -1.34
C PHE A 140 -3.78 -12.93 0.12
N LEU A 141 -4.68 -13.80 0.54
CA LEU A 141 -4.79 -14.29 1.91
C LEU A 141 -4.54 -15.79 1.98
N GLY A 142 -4.18 -16.26 3.16
CA GLY A 142 -3.97 -17.67 3.47
C GLY A 142 -3.97 -17.88 4.99
N ASN A 143 -3.99 -19.13 5.42
CA ASN A 143 -3.93 -19.45 6.83
C ASN A 143 -2.59 -19.04 7.45
N GLU A 144 -2.59 -18.84 8.77
CA GLU A 144 -1.36 -18.62 9.53
C GLU A 144 -0.39 -19.80 9.35
N GLY A 145 0.89 -19.49 9.15
CA GLY A 145 1.94 -20.49 8.90
C GLY A 145 2.05 -20.95 7.44
N GLN A 146 1.08 -20.67 6.57
CA GLN A 146 1.22 -20.93 5.13
C GLN A 146 2.07 -19.86 4.46
N LEU A 147 2.98 -20.28 3.59
CA LEU A 147 3.79 -19.37 2.78
C LEU A 147 2.98 -18.82 1.59
N GLU A 148 2.32 -19.72 0.88
CA GLU A 148 1.54 -19.40 -0.32
C GLU A 148 0.08 -19.10 0.04
N PRO A 149 -0.52 -18.04 -0.52
CA PRO A 149 -1.93 -17.72 -0.32
C PRO A 149 -2.85 -18.66 -1.10
N ASP A 150 -4.08 -18.84 -0.63
CA ASP A 150 -5.14 -19.62 -1.30
C ASP A 150 -6.41 -18.82 -1.59
N THR A 151 -6.49 -17.63 -1.07
CA THR A 151 -7.66 -16.76 -1.19
C THR A 151 -7.27 -15.44 -1.84
N LEU A 152 -8.08 -15.02 -2.81
CA LEU A 152 -7.95 -13.79 -3.57
C LEU A 152 -9.16 -12.90 -3.31
N ILE A 153 -8.90 -11.63 -2.99
CA ILE A 153 -9.92 -10.58 -2.97
C ILE A 153 -9.54 -9.52 -3.98
N VAL A 154 -10.46 -9.20 -4.87
CA VAL A 154 -10.31 -8.15 -5.89
C VAL A 154 -11.38 -7.10 -5.67
N HIS A 155 -10.99 -5.89 -5.35
CA HIS A 155 -11.89 -4.75 -5.27
C HIS A 155 -11.95 -4.01 -6.60
N LEU A 156 -13.17 -3.65 -6.99
CA LEU A 156 -13.49 -3.02 -8.26
C LEU A 156 -14.17 -1.66 -8.02
N ALA A 157 -13.74 -0.68 -8.77
CA ALA A 157 -14.37 0.64 -8.79
C ALA A 157 -15.05 0.87 -10.14
N ASN A 158 -16.28 1.37 -10.10
CA ASN A 158 -17.05 1.78 -11.26
C ASN A 158 -17.50 3.23 -11.07
N GLN A 159 -16.86 4.16 -11.77
CA GLN A 159 -17.20 5.59 -11.76
C GLN A 159 -18.06 5.99 -12.96
N SER A 160 -18.39 5.03 -13.84
CA SER A 160 -19.29 5.29 -14.95
C SER A 160 -20.76 5.38 -14.51
N ASP A 161 -21.61 5.88 -15.38
CA ASP A 161 -23.06 5.98 -15.16
C ASP A 161 -23.82 4.67 -15.46
N GLN A 162 -23.10 3.61 -15.88
CA GLN A 162 -23.68 2.30 -16.20
C GLN A 162 -23.20 1.24 -15.21
N PRO A 163 -24.04 0.27 -14.85
CA PRO A 163 -23.60 -0.86 -14.04
C PRO A 163 -22.54 -1.66 -14.81
N MET A 164 -21.59 -2.25 -14.12
CA MET A 164 -20.55 -3.11 -14.67
C MET A 164 -20.79 -4.54 -14.20
N ARG A 165 -20.99 -5.46 -15.13
CA ARG A 165 -21.19 -6.88 -14.83
C ARG A 165 -19.88 -7.65 -15.02
N VAL A 166 -19.42 -8.32 -13.99
CA VAL A 166 -18.27 -9.23 -14.10
C VAL A 166 -18.70 -10.55 -14.70
N THR A 167 -18.01 -11.01 -15.73
CA THR A 167 -18.30 -12.25 -16.47
C THR A 167 -17.28 -13.36 -16.21
N SER A 168 -16.02 -13.00 -15.92
CA SER A 168 -15.00 -13.96 -15.47
C SER A 168 -13.86 -13.26 -14.76
N LEU A 169 -13.07 -14.03 -14.05
CA LEU A 169 -11.81 -13.62 -13.44
C LEU A 169 -10.74 -14.61 -13.84
N ARG A 170 -9.57 -14.11 -14.21
CA ARG A 170 -8.43 -14.95 -14.56
C ARG A 170 -7.17 -14.44 -13.89
N LEU A 171 -6.36 -15.37 -13.38
CA LEU A 171 -4.98 -15.14 -12.95
C LEU A 171 -4.03 -15.73 -14.00
N TRP A 172 -3.11 -14.91 -14.45
CA TRP A 172 -2.05 -15.27 -15.36
C TRP A 172 -0.72 -15.23 -14.62
N PHE A 173 -0.02 -16.37 -14.62
CA PHE A 173 1.30 -16.47 -14.02
C PHE A 173 2.39 -16.40 -15.09
N PRO A 174 3.66 -16.16 -14.72
CA PRO A 174 4.78 -16.21 -15.65
C PRO A 174 4.80 -17.49 -16.48
N ARG A 175 5.40 -17.43 -17.65
CA ARG A 175 5.40 -18.52 -18.63
C ARG A 175 5.96 -19.86 -18.11
N ASP A 176 6.87 -19.82 -17.18
CA ASP A 176 7.43 -20.99 -16.49
C ASP A 176 6.42 -21.68 -15.56
N ARG A 177 5.30 -20.99 -15.28
CA ARG A 177 4.20 -21.47 -14.42
C ARG A 177 2.87 -21.51 -15.16
N ARG A 178 2.86 -21.86 -16.44
CA ARG A 178 1.63 -21.88 -17.27
C ARG A 178 0.54 -22.79 -16.78
N ASP A 179 0.92 -23.91 -16.19
CA ASP A 179 0.02 -24.84 -15.51
C ASP A 179 -0.74 -24.20 -14.34
N TRP A 180 -0.34 -23.00 -13.92
CA TRP A 180 -0.98 -22.19 -12.88
C TRP A 180 -1.88 -21.09 -13.43
N GLN A 181 -2.20 -21.08 -14.69
CA GLN A 181 -3.26 -20.22 -15.19
C GLN A 181 -4.60 -20.69 -14.63
N VAL A 182 -5.30 -19.79 -13.89
CA VAL A 182 -6.58 -20.10 -13.26
C VAL A 182 -7.65 -19.19 -13.84
N LEU A 183 -8.75 -19.78 -14.27
CA LEU A 183 -9.94 -19.10 -14.77
C LEU A 183 -11.13 -19.45 -13.90
N TRP A 184 -11.81 -18.43 -13.40
CA TRP A 184 -13.13 -18.55 -12.79
C TRP A 184 -14.18 -17.99 -13.77
N PRO A 185 -14.93 -18.86 -14.47
CA PRO A 185 -16.05 -18.44 -15.31
C PRO A 185 -17.19 -17.88 -14.47
N ARG A 186 -18.19 -17.29 -15.12
CA ARG A 186 -19.30 -16.61 -14.43
C ARG A 186 -19.98 -17.48 -13.37
N GLU A 187 -20.17 -18.75 -13.65
CA GLU A 187 -20.85 -19.71 -12.76
C GLU A 187 -20.06 -20.00 -11.47
N ALA A 188 -18.72 -19.82 -11.51
CA ALA A 188 -17.86 -20.00 -10.35
C ALA A 188 -17.63 -18.71 -9.56
N LEU A 189 -18.14 -17.56 -10.02
CA LEU A 189 -18.04 -16.29 -9.32
C LEU A 189 -19.16 -16.14 -8.28
N PRO A 190 -18.97 -15.27 -7.25
CA PRO A 190 -20.03 -14.90 -6.33
C PRO A 190 -21.27 -14.39 -7.06
N ALA A 191 -22.46 -14.63 -6.50
CA ALA A 191 -23.74 -14.28 -7.14
C ALA A 191 -23.88 -12.79 -7.46
N GLU A 192 -23.41 -11.93 -6.56
CA GLU A 192 -23.46 -10.47 -6.71
C GLU A 192 -22.19 -9.93 -7.39
N THR A 193 -22.13 -10.05 -8.71
CA THR A 193 -21.01 -9.57 -9.53
C THR A 193 -21.38 -8.39 -10.43
N ILE A 194 -22.43 -7.66 -10.06
CA ILE A 194 -22.83 -6.41 -10.70
C ILE A 194 -22.38 -5.26 -9.80
N ILE A 195 -21.44 -4.47 -10.31
CA ILE A 195 -20.94 -3.28 -9.62
C ILE A 195 -21.82 -2.10 -10.03
N PRO A 196 -22.53 -1.46 -9.09
CA PRO A 196 -23.42 -0.34 -9.42
C PRO A 196 -22.70 0.84 -10.06
N PRO A 197 -23.42 1.73 -10.76
CA PRO A 197 -22.87 3.00 -11.22
C PRO A 197 -22.35 3.84 -10.05
N ARG A 198 -21.21 4.50 -10.25
CA ARG A 198 -20.56 5.41 -9.29
C ARG A 198 -20.31 4.80 -7.91
N ASP A 199 -20.12 3.49 -7.88
CA ASP A 199 -19.93 2.71 -6.66
C ASP A 199 -18.82 1.66 -6.80
N ARG A 200 -18.67 0.82 -5.80
CA ARG A 200 -17.65 -0.22 -5.72
C ARG A 200 -18.27 -1.59 -5.50
N GLY A 201 -17.48 -2.63 -5.78
CA GLY A 201 -17.79 -4.00 -5.48
C GLY A 201 -16.52 -4.81 -5.25
N TYR A 202 -16.68 -6.08 -4.92
CA TYR A 202 -15.55 -6.97 -4.72
C TYR A 202 -15.87 -8.40 -5.18
N LEU A 203 -14.81 -9.14 -5.45
CA LEU A 203 -14.82 -10.60 -5.62
C LEU A 203 -13.98 -11.21 -4.53
N ARG A 204 -14.49 -12.21 -3.82
CA ARG A 204 -13.71 -13.04 -2.88
C ARG A 204 -13.78 -14.48 -3.34
N ILE A 205 -12.62 -15.04 -3.70
CA ILE A 205 -12.52 -16.34 -4.30
C ILE A 205 -11.46 -17.15 -3.59
N ARG A 206 -11.79 -18.37 -3.24
CA ARG A 206 -10.84 -19.34 -2.69
C ARG A 206 -10.47 -20.34 -3.77
N SER A 207 -9.17 -20.56 -3.93
CA SER A 207 -8.63 -21.59 -4.81
C SER A 207 -8.54 -22.93 -4.05
N ASN A 208 -8.70 -24.02 -4.79
CA ASN A 208 -8.51 -25.38 -4.25
C ASN A 208 -7.03 -25.76 -4.09
N ARG A 209 -6.11 -24.93 -4.56
CA ARG A 209 -4.67 -25.06 -4.36
C ARG A 209 -4.06 -23.68 -4.14
N PRO A 210 -2.95 -23.56 -3.36
CA PRO A 210 -2.29 -22.29 -3.12
C PRO A 210 -1.79 -21.63 -4.40
N PHE A 211 -1.75 -20.31 -4.43
CA PHE A 211 -1.16 -19.54 -5.54
C PHE A 211 0.36 -19.50 -5.39
N PRO A 212 1.12 -19.74 -6.47
CA PRO A 212 2.56 -19.66 -6.41
C PRO A 212 3.03 -18.23 -6.16
N LEU A 213 4.05 -18.08 -5.32
CA LEU A 213 4.66 -16.78 -5.04
C LEU A 213 5.36 -16.22 -6.29
N GLY A 214 5.46 -14.90 -6.36
CA GLY A 214 6.05 -14.18 -7.48
C GLY A 214 5.09 -13.14 -8.01
N TYR A 215 4.97 -13.01 -9.33
CA TYR A 215 4.02 -12.09 -9.96
C TYR A 215 2.89 -12.84 -10.66
N ALA A 216 1.74 -12.18 -10.70
CA ALA A 216 0.62 -12.56 -11.55
C ALA A 216 -0.03 -11.33 -12.19
N ALA A 217 -0.61 -11.52 -13.37
CA ALA A 217 -1.57 -10.59 -13.91
C ALA A 217 -2.98 -11.02 -13.51
N VAL A 218 -3.76 -10.07 -13.02
CA VAL A 218 -5.18 -10.22 -12.69
C VAL A 218 -5.98 -9.64 -13.83
N GLU A 219 -6.81 -10.45 -14.46
CA GLU A 219 -7.76 -10.04 -15.49
C GLU A 219 -9.18 -10.22 -15.00
N VAL A 220 -9.92 -9.13 -14.89
CA VAL A 220 -11.35 -9.13 -14.60
C VAL A 220 -12.10 -8.82 -15.89
N VAL A 221 -12.75 -9.80 -16.46
CA VAL A 221 -13.55 -9.63 -17.67
C VAL A 221 -14.93 -9.13 -17.29
N THR A 222 -15.35 -8.05 -17.92
CA THR A 222 -16.68 -7.46 -17.73
C THR A 222 -17.45 -7.40 -19.04
N ASP A 223 -18.75 -7.11 -18.97
CA ASP A 223 -19.58 -6.81 -20.14
C ASP A 223 -19.14 -5.56 -20.93
N GLN A 224 -18.16 -4.84 -20.43
CA GLN A 224 -17.66 -3.59 -21.01
C GLN A 224 -16.14 -3.63 -21.26
N GLY A 225 -15.55 -4.82 -21.30
CA GLY A 225 -14.12 -5.04 -21.53
C GLY A 225 -13.38 -5.60 -20.32
N SER A 226 -12.11 -5.88 -20.49
CA SER A 226 -11.26 -6.44 -19.42
C SER A 226 -10.53 -5.35 -18.65
N LEU A 227 -10.48 -5.52 -17.32
CA LEU A 227 -9.65 -4.74 -16.40
C LEU A 227 -8.42 -5.58 -16.06
N TRP A 228 -7.27 -4.95 -16.06
CA TRP A 228 -5.99 -5.63 -15.88
C TRP A 228 -5.14 -4.97 -14.83
N GLU A 229 -4.47 -5.79 -14.00
CA GLU A 229 -3.40 -5.34 -13.11
C GLU A 229 -2.31 -6.41 -12.99
N HIS A 230 -1.07 -5.98 -12.76
CA HIS A 230 0.08 -6.86 -12.55
C HIS A 230 0.72 -6.53 -11.22
N LEU A 231 0.82 -7.53 -10.35
CA LEU A 231 1.27 -7.33 -8.98
C LEU A 231 1.93 -8.59 -8.40
N ARG A 232 2.59 -8.40 -7.26
CA ARG A 232 3.21 -9.48 -6.50
C ARG A 232 2.16 -10.34 -5.80
N VAL A 233 2.28 -11.65 -5.96
CA VAL A 233 1.54 -12.66 -5.19
C VAL A 233 2.34 -13.00 -3.95
N LYS A 234 1.82 -12.65 -2.80
CA LYS A 234 2.33 -13.03 -1.49
C LYS A 234 1.17 -13.05 -0.49
N ARG A 235 1.29 -13.86 0.56
CA ARG A 235 0.31 -13.81 1.65
C ARG A 235 0.40 -12.48 2.39
N GLU A 236 -0.69 -11.75 2.41
CA GLU A 236 -0.78 -10.48 3.13
C GLU A 236 -0.98 -10.73 4.64
N VAL A 237 -0.28 -9.94 5.44
CA VAL A 237 -0.38 -9.85 6.89
C VAL A 237 -0.26 -8.37 7.22
N PHE A 238 -0.99 -7.88 8.21
CA PHE A 238 -0.80 -6.51 8.66
C PHE A 238 0.51 -6.40 9.45
N ASP A 239 1.50 -5.74 8.88
CA ASP A 239 2.80 -5.59 9.52
C ASP A 239 2.85 -4.32 10.38
N ILE A 240 3.25 -4.50 11.64
CA ILE A 240 3.62 -3.40 12.54
C ILE A 240 5.13 -3.42 12.65
N GLY A 241 5.77 -2.36 12.17
CA GLY A 241 7.21 -2.31 12.03
C GLY A 241 7.90 -1.42 13.04
N GLY A 242 9.18 -1.71 13.27
CA GLY A 242 10.07 -0.88 14.07
C GLY A 242 11.33 -0.50 13.29
N GLY A 243 11.61 0.82 13.23
CA GLY A 243 12.86 1.33 12.69
C GLY A 243 14.00 1.21 13.70
N TRP A 244 15.23 0.99 13.20
CA TRP A 244 16.48 0.96 13.96
C TRP A 244 16.50 -0.06 15.11
N VAL A 245 15.92 -1.21 14.89
CA VAL A 245 15.86 -2.29 15.90
C VAL A 245 17.05 -3.26 15.83
N GLY A 246 17.84 -3.22 14.75
CA GLY A 246 18.79 -4.25 14.35
C GLY A 246 19.78 -4.70 15.41
N ASP A 247 20.44 -3.77 16.11
CA ASP A 247 21.55 -4.10 17.00
C ASP A 247 21.16 -4.94 18.23
N ASN A 248 19.89 -4.85 18.63
CA ASN A 248 19.39 -5.50 19.84
C ASN A 248 18.50 -6.73 19.58
N LEU A 249 18.25 -7.09 18.31
CA LEU A 249 17.38 -8.23 17.97
C LEU A 249 17.90 -9.61 18.46
N ARG A 250 19.17 -9.74 18.83
CA ARG A 250 19.74 -10.96 19.44
C ARG A 250 19.38 -11.18 20.89
N HIS A 251 18.69 -10.21 21.52
CA HIS A 251 18.38 -10.23 22.96
C HIS A 251 16.90 -10.49 23.22
N GLU A 252 16.59 -11.58 23.88
CA GLU A 252 15.21 -11.99 24.16
C GLU A 252 14.36 -10.94 24.88
N PRO A 253 14.85 -10.23 25.92
CA PRO A 253 14.04 -9.19 26.58
C PRO A 253 13.58 -8.10 25.62
N TYR A 254 14.41 -7.75 24.65
CA TYR A 254 14.06 -6.75 23.65
C TYR A 254 13.05 -7.28 22.63
N LEU A 255 13.21 -8.51 22.16
CA LEU A 255 12.22 -9.18 21.29
C LEU A 255 10.87 -9.34 21.99
N ARG A 256 10.87 -9.63 23.31
CA ARG A 256 9.63 -9.64 24.11
C ARG A 256 8.97 -8.27 24.14
N LEU A 257 9.73 -7.19 24.35
CA LEU A 257 9.17 -5.84 24.31
C LEU A 257 8.56 -5.54 22.93
N LEU A 258 9.25 -5.82 21.82
CA LEU A 258 8.70 -5.65 20.47
C LEU A 258 7.43 -6.49 20.27
N SER A 259 7.39 -7.73 20.73
CA SER A 259 6.20 -8.59 20.69
C SER A 259 5.04 -8.04 21.52
N ARG A 260 5.31 -7.44 22.70
CA ARG A 260 4.32 -6.73 23.51
C ARG A 260 3.74 -5.52 22.79
N LEU A 261 4.57 -4.80 22.00
CA LEU A 261 4.15 -3.68 21.16
C LEU A 261 3.48 -4.13 19.85
N HIS A 262 3.22 -5.42 19.67
CA HIS A 262 2.67 -6.06 18.45
C HIS A 262 3.55 -5.92 17.21
N VAL A 263 4.81 -5.54 17.36
CA VAL A 263 5.78 -5.42 16.27
C VAL A 263 6.12 -6.81 15.72
N ASN A 264 6.02 -6.97 14.41
CA ASN A 264 6.33 -8.21 13.68
C ASN A 264 7.21 -7.96 12.45
N MET A 265 7.74 -6.74 12.30
CA MET A 265 8.69 -6.38 11.26
C MET A 265 9.75 -5.42 11.83
N GLY A 266 10.99 -5.60 11.43
CA GLY A 266 12.11 -4.75 11.83
C GLY A 266 12.89 -4.25 10.63
N GLN A 267 13.12 -2.93 10.60
CA GLN A 267 14.06 -2.34 9.68
C GLN A 267 15.48 -2.57 10.21
N ILE A 268 16.29 -3.28 9.45
CA ILE A 268 17.66 -3.65 9.82
C ILE A 268 18.61 -3.58 8.64
N GLN A 269 19.85 -3.24 8.92
CA GLN A 269 20.92 -3.20 7.91
C GLN A 269 21.77 -4.47 7.87
N GLY A 270 21.58 -5.38 8.80
CA GLY A 270 22.32 -6.63 8.92
C GLY A 270 21.42 -7.79 9.35
N VAL A 271 22.00 -8.94 9.63
CA VAL A 271 21.30 -10.16 10.11
C VAL A 271 21.77 -10.52 11.53
N PRO A 272 21.65 -9.63 12.51
CA PRO A 272 22.15 -9.93 13.84
C PRO A 272 21.34 -11.05 14.50
N GLY A 273 22.00 -12.15 14.77
CA GLY A 273 21.47 -13.21 15.59
C GLY A 273 20.48 -14.19 14.93
N TYR A 274 20.03 -13.94 13.71
CA TYR A 274 19.11 -14.87 13.02
C TYR A 274 19.74 -16.23 12.72
N THR A 275 21.04 -16.24 12.43
CA THR A 275 21.81 -17.46 12.20
C THR A 275 22.27 -18.10 13.50
N ASP A 276 22.53 -17.30 14.53
CA ASP A 276 23.13 -17.76 15.77
C ASP A 276 22.11 -18.27 16.79
N ARG A 277 20.89 -17.72 16.75
CA ARG A 277 19.82 -18.02 17.72
C ARG A 277 18.44 -18.10 17.06
N PRO A 278 18.23 -19.00 16.09
CA PRO A 278 16.97 -19.10 15.34
C PRO A 278 15.75 -19.36 16.23
N GLU A 279 15.94 -20.06 17.36
CA GLU A 279 14.89 -20.35 18.33
C GLU A 279 14.24 -19.11 18.95
N LEU A 280 14.95 -17.98 19.00
CA LEU A 280 14.36 -16.71 19.47
C LEU A 280 13.33 -16.17 18.48
N TYR A 281 13.59 -16.33 17.20
CA TYR A 281 12.72 -15.82 16.13
C TYR A 281 11.54 -16.75 15.85
N ASP A 282 11.62 -18.01 16.26
CA ASP A 282 10.47 -18.91 16.28
C ASP A 282 9.51 -18.54 17.42
N ARG A 283 10.04 -18.12 18.58
CA ARG A 283 9.23 -17.65 19.72
C ARG A 283 8.73 -16.21 19.59
N HIS A 284 9.50 -15.35 18.96
CA HIS A 284 9.21 -13.93 18.77
C HIS A 284 9.40 -13.57 17.28
N PRO A 285 8.44 -13.95 16.41
CA PRO A 285 8.57 -13.75 14.97
C PRO A 285 8.68 -12.26 14.62
N ILE A 286 9.76 -11.91 13.93
CA ILE A 286 9.98 -10.58 13.37
C ILE A 286 10.54 -10.71 11.97
N LYS A 287 9.91 -10.09 10.98
CA LYS A 287 10.38 -10.06 9.60
C LYS A 287 11.43 -8.99 9.41
N LEU A 288 12.33 -9.22 8.46
CA LEU A 288 13.42 -8.32 8.13
C LEU A 288 13.08 -7.44 6.92
N CYS A 289 13.51 -6.19 6.94
CA CYS A 289 13.34 -5.22 5.86
C CYS A 289 14.58 -4.35 5.71
N ASN A 290 14.70 -3.67 4.58
CA ASN A 290 15.67 -2.60 4.32
C ASN A 290 17.09 -3.07 3.95
N ARG A 291 17.20 -4.08 3.08
CA ARG A 291 18.47 -4.51 2.48
C ARG A 291 18.22 -5.23 1.15
N LEU A 292 19.16 -5.15 0.23
CA LEU A 292 19.21 -6.06 -0.92
C LEU A 292 19.79 -7.40 -0.48
N TRP A 293 18.92 -8.38 -0.25
CA TRP A 293 19.31 -9.73 0.16
C TRP A 293 19.79 -10.54 -1.04
N PRO A 294 20.93 -11.27 -0.96
CA PRO A 294 21.37 -12.15 -2.04
C PRO A 294 20.32 -13.19 -2.40
N LEU A 295 19.92 -13.25 -3.67
CA LEU A 295 18.81 -14.12 -4.11
C LEU A 295 19.10 -15.60 -3.88
N GLU A 296 20.32 -16.06 -4.15
CA GLU A 296 20.73 -17.45 -4.03
C GLU A 296 20.65 -17.96 -2.59
N GLU A 297 20.80 -17.05 -1.62
CA GLU A 297 20.77 -17.37 -0.20
C GLU A 297 19.38 -17.18 0.40
N TRP A 298 18.63 -16.13 0.00
CA TRP A 298 17.45 -15.66 0.70
C TRP A 298 16.12 -15.99 0.00
N ASP A 299 16.12 -16.29 -1.29
CA ASP A 299 14.91 -16.74 -1.99
C ASP A 299 14.67 -18.24 -1.77
N THR A 300 14.54 -18.64 -0.52
CA THR A 300 14.28 -20.02 -0.08
C THR A 300 13.07 -20.07 0.83
N ASP A 301 12.42 -21.25 0.93
CA ASP A 301 11.24 -21.44 1.78
C ASP A 301 11.53 -21.19 3.27
N ALA A 302 12.79 -21.38 3.68
CA ALA A 302 13.22 -21.10 5.05
C ALA A 302 13.29 -19.60 5.37
N TRP A 303 13.68 -18.78 4.40
CA TRP A 303 13.88 -17.34 4.60
C TRP A 303 12.68 -16.48 4.21
N LEU A 304 11.91 -16.87 3.21
CA LEU A 304 10.77 -16.09 2.74
C LEU A 304 9.78 -15.67 3.85
N PRO A 305 9.41 -16.51 4.83
CA PRO A 305 8.55 -16.11 5.93
C PRO A 305 9.17 -15.06 6.85
N ARG A 306 10.49 -14.91 6.81
CA ARG A 306 11.29 -14.04 7.68
C ARG A 306 11.69 -12.72 7.01
N ILE A 307 11.32 -12.53 5.73
CA ILE A 307 11.62 -11.31 4.98
C ILE A 307 10.33 -10.61 4.64
N HIS A 308 10.21 -9.34 5.05
CA HIS A 308 9.09 -8.48 4.68
C HIS A 308 9.23 -8.01 3.24
N ALA A 309 10.34 -7.34 2.94
CA ALA A 309 10.69 -6.84 1.62
C ALA A 309 12.19 -6.55 1.53
N VAL A 310 12.70 -6.46 0.29
CA VAL A 310 14.04 -5.94 0.00
C VAL A 310 13.94 -4.48 -0.40
N GLU A 311 14.87 -3.67 0.06
CA GLU A 311 14.95 -2.24 -0.25
C GLU A 311 16.37 -1.88 -0.68
N PHE A 312 16.48 -1.21 -1.83
CA PHE A 312 17.78 -0.78 -2.30
C PHE A 312 18.32 0.36 -1.44
N LEU A 313 17.47 1.34 -1.18
CA LEU A 313 17.81 2.54 -0.44
C LEU A 313 16.52 3.14 0.13
N GLY A 314 16.53 3.47 1.42
CA GLY A 314 15.48 4.28 2.01
C GLY A 314 15.53 5.71 1.47
N GLU A 315 14.39 6.30 1.13
CA GLU A 315 14.26 7.68 0.68
C GLU A 315 15.18 8.04 -0.52
N PRO A 316 14.97 7.43 -1.70
CA PRO A 316 15.84 7.63 -2.85
C PRO A 316 15.93 9.10 -3.31
N GLN A 317 14.96 9.95 -2.97
CA GLN A 317 14.99 11.38 -3.23
C GLN A 317 16.11 12.13 -2.50
N TYR A 318 16.60 11.59 -1.38
CA TYR A 318 17.77 12.12 -0.67
C TYR A 318 19.07 11.36 -0.98
N GLY A 319 18.98 10.06 -1.20
CA GLY A 319 20.01 9.21 -1.76
C GLY A 319 21.36 9.26 -1.07
N GLY A 320 21.40 9.50 0.25
CA GLY A 320 22.66 9.63 0.97
C GLY A 320 23.49 10.86 0.59
N GLY A 321 22.85 11.91 0.04
CA GLY A 321 23.49 13.18 -0.33
C GLY A 321 23.15 13.67 -1.74
N ARG A 322 22.58 12.82 -2.58
CA ARG A 322 22.00 13.18 -3.88
C ARG A 322 20.73 12.40 -4.16
N PRO A 323 19.75 12.98 -4.89
CA PRO A 323 18.62 12.20 -5.39
C PRO A 323 19.13 11.04 -6.28
N VAL A 324 18.61 9.85 -6.05
CA VAL A 324 18.86 8.68 -6.90
C VAL A 324 17.82 8.66 -8.01
N PRO A 325 18.21 8.63 -9.28
CA PRO A 325 17.25 8.57 -10.38
C PRO A 325 16.33 7.34 -10.26
N PRO A 326 15.02 7.46 -10.57
CA PRO A 326 14.11 6.32 -10.56
C PRO A 326 14.60 5.12 -11.35
N GLN A 327 15.28 5.36 -12.48
CA GLN A 327 15.88 4.29 -13.29
C GLN A 327 16.95 3.50 -12.54
N GLU A 328 17.82 4.18 -11.78
CA GLU A 328 18.85 3.51 -10.97
C GLU A 328 18.23 2.62 -9.89
N VAL A 329 17.15 3.10 -9.23
CA VAL A 329 16.41 2.31 -8.25
C VAL A 329 15.74 1.10 -8.91
N PHE A 330 15.14 1.30 -10.08
CA PHE A 330 14.55 0.21 -10.85
C PHE A 330 15.58 -0.86 -11.23
N ASP A 331 16.71 -0.46 -11.78
CA ASP A 331 17.77 -1.37 -12.21
C ASP A 331 18.31 -2.22 -11.05
N LYS A 332 18.37 -1.63 -9.85
CA LYS A 332 18.78 -2.34 -8.62
C LYS A 332 17.73 -3.33 -8.13
N LEU A 333 16.45 -3.01 -8.29
CA LEU A 333 15.33 -3.88 -7.89
C LEU A 333 14.94 -4.90 -8.96
N LEU A 334 15.36 -4.71 -10.22
CA LEU A 334 14.99 -5.56 -11.34
C LEU A 334 15.26 -7.05 -11.13
N PRO A 335 16.41 -7.50 -10.55
CA PRO A 335 16.65 -8.92 -10.30
C PRO A 335 15.60 -9.58 -9.42
N TYR A 336 14.99 -8.81 -8.50
CA TYR A 336 13.99 -9.31 -7.56
C TYR A 336 12.61 -9.48 -8.21
N ARG A 337 12.39 -8.94 -9.41
CA ARG A 337 11.14 -9.11 -10.15
C ARG A 337 10.88 -10.57 -10.55
N SER A 338 11.93 -11.34 -10.79
CA SER A 338 11.82 -12.79 -11.10
C SER A 338 11.85 -13.67 -9.84
N SER A 339 12.07 -13.10 -8.66
CA SER A 339 12.16 -13.80 -7.38
C SER A 339 10.82 -13.80 -6.63
N ARG A 340 10.77 -14.52 -5.50
CA ARG A 340 9.65 -14.50 -4.57
C ARG A 340 9.76 -13.40 -3.50
N LEU A 341 10.91 -12.73 -3.41
CA LEU A 341 11.16 -11.62 -2.49
C LEU A 341 10.42 -10.36 -2.95
N ALA A 342 9.59 -9.81 -2.09
CA ALA A 342 8.93 -8.53 -2.35
C ALA A 342 9.93 -7.37 -2.28
N THR A 343 9.66 -6.29 -3.01
CA THR A 343 10.48 -5.08 -3.03
C THR A 343 9.77 -3.91 -2.36
N SER A 344 10.53 -3.01 -1.74
CA SER A 344 10.00 -1.77 -1.16
C SER A 344 10.80 -0.55 -1.59
N VAL A 345 10.14 0.60 -1.56
CA VAL A 345 10.74 1.93 -1.70
C VAL A 345 10.08 2.86 -0.70
N THR A 346 10.89 3.56 0.08
CA THR A 346 10.42 4.56 1.05
C THR A 346 10.37 5.95 0.41
N HIS A 347 9.28 6.66 0.62
CA HIS A 347 9.03 7.99 0.06
C HIS A 347 8.73 9.00 1.16
N SER A 348 9.39 10.13 1.17
CA SER A 348 9.13 11.21 2.13
C SER A 348 8.63 12.51 1.49
N GLU A 349 8.90 12.73 0.21
CA GLU A 349 8.50 13.94 -0.51
C GLU A 349 7.48 13.66 -1.61
N GLU A 350 6.26 14.16 -1.44
CA GLU A 350 5.17 13.90 -2.38
C GLU A 350 5.43 14.47 -3.78
N ARG A 351 6.17 15.58 -3.90
CA ARG A 351 6.50 16.20 -5.21
C ARG A 351 7.32 15.30 -6.13
N VAL A 352 8.04 14.31 -5.58
CA VAL A 352 8.93 13.44 -6.35
C VAL A 352 8.46 11.98 -6.39
N TRP A 353 7.66 11.51 -5.44
CA TRP A 353 7.29 10.09 -5.37
C TRP A 353 6.51 9.58 -6.59
N ARG A 354 5.82 10.47 -7.33
CA ARG A 354 5.17 10.11 -8.60
C ARG A 354 6.16 9.54 -9.63
N HIS A 355 7.44 9.90 -9.55
CA HIS A 355 8.46 9.37 -10.45
C HIS A 355 8.91 7.97 -10.08
N TYR A 356 8.59 7.53 -8.86
CA TYR A 356 8.91 6.21 -8.32
C TYR A 356 7.67 5.31 -8.22
N ALA A 357 6.50 5.76 -8.63
CA ALA A 357 5.26 5.00 -8.52
C ALA A 357 5.32 3.71 -9.36
N GLY A 358 5.00 2.57 -8.74
CA GLY A 358 5.06 1.25 -9.37
C GLY A 358 6.44 0.59 -9.38
N LEU A 359 7.49 1.25 -8.86
CA LEU A 359 8.84 0.69 -8.77
C LEU A 359 8.91 -0.50 -7.82
N SER A 360 8.16 -0.47 -6.73
CA SER A 360 8.19 -1.50 -5.70
C SER A 360 6.83 -2.13 -5.49
N ASP A 361 6.84 -3.33 -4.90
CA ASP A 361 5.65 -4.07 -4.54
C ASP A 361 4.98 -3.51 -3.29
N PHE A 362 5.75 -2.78 -2.47
CA PHE A 362 5.32 -2.28 -1.18
C PHE A 362 5.89 -0.87 -0.93
N PRO A 363 5.29 0.18 -1.51
CA PRO A 363 5.74 1.55 -1.27
C PRO A 363 5.42 2.00 0.16
N HIS A 364 6.37 2.67 0.79
CA HIS A 364 6.25 3.22 2.13
C HIS A 364 6.18 4.74 2.07
N TYR A 365 5.28 5.35 2.83
CA TYR A 365 5.30 6.78 3.09
C TYR A 365 5.99 7.07 4.42
N ASP A 366 6.93 8.00 4.42
CA ASP A 366 7.75 8.37 5.57
C ASP A 366 7.62 9.86 5.86
N ALA A 367 6.96 10.21 6.97
CA ALA A 367 6.83 11.61 7.38
C ALA A 367 6.49 11.78 8.86
N TYR A 368 7.24 12.63 9.52
CA TYR A 368 7.23 12.83 10.97
C TYR A 368 6.65 14.19 11.32
N ARG A 369 5.32 14.26 11.50
CA ARG A 369 4.57 15.52 11.67
C ARG A 369 4.70 16.15 13.04
N VAL A 370 5.23 15.46 14.04
CA VAL A 370 5.33 15.97 15.41
C VAL A 370 6.74 16.42 15.81
N VAL A 371 7.78 16.13 15.03
CA VAL A 371 9.17 16.52 15.32
C VAL A 371 9.92 17.10 14.14
N ALA A 372 9.38 16.99 12.94
CA ALA A 372 9.97 17.56 11.73
C ALA A 372 8.93 18.41 11.02
N PRO A 373 9.11 19.72 10.96
CA PRO A 373 8.27 20.57 10.12
C PRO A 373 8.47 20.14 8.67
N ALA A 374 7.37 19.93 7.96
CA ALA A 374 7.44 19.57 6.57
C ALA A 374 8.10 20.68 5.76
N ALA A 375 9.08 20.30 4.97
CA ALA A 375 9.81 21.24 4.14
C ALA A 375 9.00 21.75 2.93
N ASP A 376 7.98 21.00 2.49
CA ASP A 376 7.43 21.08 1.14
C ASP A 376 6.03 21.66 0.99
N ALA A 377 5.08 20.81 0.65
CA ALA A 377 3.71 21.15 0.28
C ALA A 377 2.94 21.87 1.40
N TRP A 378 3.37 21.68 2.63
CA TRP A 378 2.68 22.16 3.83
C TRP A 378 3.02 23.58 4.22
N ARG A 379 4.11 24.16 3.75
CA ARG A 379 4.50 25.54 4.06
C ARG A 379 3.42 26.58 3.67
N GLN A 380 2.51 26.20 2.79
CA GLN A 380 1.43 27.06 2.32
C GLN A 380 0.07 26.70 2.92
N TYR A 381 0.00 25.63 3.70
CA TYR A 381 -1.21 25.21 4.37
C TYR A 381 -1.37 25.93 5.71
N ASP A 382 -2.14 27.00 5.66
CA ASP A 382 -2.45 27.79 6.87
C ASP A 382 -3.60 27.12 7.64
N ARG A 383 -3.23 26.17 8.48
CA ARG A 383 -4.17 25.39 9.30
C ARG A 383 -4.76 26.19 10.45
N TRP A 384 -4.01 27.18 10.97
CA TRP A 384 -4.31 27.87 12.22
C TRP A 384 -4.36 29.40 12.09
N GLY A 385 -4.68 29.94 10.92
CA GLY A 385 -4.89 31.38 10.71
C GLY A 385 -3.62 32.22 10.97
N GLY A 386 -2.47 31.80 10.42
CA GLY A 386 -1.20 32.50 10.53
C GLY A 386 -0.33 32.06 11.70
N ALA A 387 -0.82 31.20 12.61
CA ALA A 387 0.02 30.62 13.67
C ALA A 387 1.07 29.69 13.08
N LYS A 388 2.34 30.09 13.18
CA LYS A 388 3.47 29.28 12.70
C LYS A 388 3.94 28.34 13.79
N ILE A 389 4.09 27.07 13.43
CA ILE A 389 4.81 26.08 14.23
C ILE A 389 6.13 25.74 13.55
N SER A 390 7.20 25.63 14.35
CA SER A 390 8.54 25.32 13.85
C SER A 390 8.97 23.88 14.17
N TRP A 391 8.12 23.12 14.85
CA TRP A 391 8.41 21.80 15.40
C TRP A 391 7.53 20.68 14.83
N GLY A 392 6.57 20.98 13.99
CA GLY A 392 5.65 19.98 13.46
C GLY A 392 4.87 20.49 12.24
N ALA A 393 3.95 19.66 11.79
CA ALA A 393 3.04 19.95 10.68
C ALA A 393 1.65 19.37 10.97
N PRO A 394 0.59 19.80 10.25
CA PRO A 394 -0.77 19.31 10.47
C PRO A 394 -0.87 17.79 10.32
N LEU A 395 -1.50 17.12 11.30
CA LEU A 395 -1.57 15.65 11.36
C LEU A 395 -2.44 15.06 10.23
N GLU A 396 -3.49 15.76 9.81
CA GLU A 396 -4.36 15.33 8.70
C GLU A 396 -3.62 15.17 7.37
N THR A 397 -2.47 15.82 7.23
CA THR A 397 -1.61 15.69 6.05
C THR A 397 -1.03 14.29 5.90
N ILE A 398 -0.95 13.50 6.99
CA ILE A 398 -0.60 12.08 6.95
C ILE A 398 -1.64 11.31 6.13
N GLY A 399 -2.91 11.51 6.44
CA GLY A 399 -4.01 10.89 5.69
C GLY A 399 -4.04 11.32 4.22
N ASP A 400 -3.87 12.61 3.93
CA ASP A 400 -3.87 13.13 2.57
C ASP A 400 -2.75 12.50 1.73
N MET A 401 -1.55 12.40 2.31
CA MET A 401 -0.39 11.83 1.62
C MET A 401 -0.48 10.32 1.46
N SER A 402 -0.91 9.62 2.49
CA SER A 402 -1.09 8.16 2.42
C SER A 402 -2.13 7.79 1.35
N ARG A 403 -3.23 8.56 1.23
CA ARG A 403 -4.19 8.41 0.12
C ARG A 403 -3.55 8.64 -1.23
N SER A 404 -2.78 9.71 -1.38
CA SER A 404 -2.09 10.02 -2.62
C SER A 404 -1.15 8.88 -3.03
N LEU A 405 -0.30 8.42 -2.11
CA LEU A 405 0.63 7.33 -2.38
C LEU A 405 -0.11 6.05 -2.80
N ARG A 406 -1.21 5.72 -2.08
CA ARG A 406 -2.04 4.56 -2.40
C ARG A 406 -2.64 4.65 -3.81
N GLU A 407 -3.25 5.78 -4.18
CA GLU A 407 -3.85 5.95 -5.51
C GLU A 407 -2.81 5.86 -6.63
N LEU A 408 -1.60 6.36 -6.41
CA LEU A 408 -0.51 6.26 -7.37
C LEU A 408 -0.03 4.82 -7.58
N ASN A 409 -0.08 4.00 -6.53
CA ASN A 409 0.49 2.65 -6.53
C ASN A 409 -0.56 1.54 -6.56
N ARG A 410 -1.85 1.89 -6.65
CA ARG A 410 -2.91 0.87 -6.73
C ARG A 410 -2.61 -0.18 -7.82
N PRO A 411 -2.99 -1.43 -7.63
CA PRO A 411 -3.74 -2.00 -6.51
C PRO A 411 -2.86 -2.47 -5.35
N MET A 412 -1.58 -2.07 -5.32
CA MET A 412 -0.56 -2.56 -4.40
C MET A 412 -0.84 -2.14 -2.95
N PRO A 413 -0.41 -2.93 -1.96
CA PRO A 413 -0.42 -2.53 -0.56
C PRO A 413 0.55 -1.38 -0.32
N CYS A 414 0.27 -0.56 0.69
CA CYS A 414 1.12 0.56 1.09
C CYS A 414 1.34 0.56 2.60
N ALA A 415 2.44 1.18 3.04
CA ALA A 415 2.76 1.37 4.44
C ALA A 415 3.01 2.83 4.79
N TYR A 416 2.93 3.14 6.09
CA TYR A 416 3.28 4.44 6.64
C TYR A 416 4.30 4.30 7.77
N TRP A 417 5.40 5.05 7.69
CA TRP A 417 6.35 5.27 8.76
C TRP A 417 5.86 6.41 9.65
N SER A 418 5.35 6.07 10.82
CA SER A 418 4.88 7.01 11.82
C SER A 418 6.02 7.45 12.74
N GLN A 419 5.92 8.66 13.28
CA GLN A 419 6.81 9.08 14.35
C GLN A 419 6.59 8.22 15.59
N GLY A 420 7.59 7.45 15.98
CA GLY A 420 7.69 6.74 17.24
C GLY A 420 8.51 7.53 18.29
N PRO A 421 8.89 6.89 19.41
CA PRO A 421 9.79 7.51 20.39
C PRO A 421 11.15 7.83 19.74
N HIS A 422 11.51 9.12 19.73
CA HIS A 422 12.73 9.57 19.05
C HIS A 422 13.28 10.86 19.66
N ASP A 423 14.61 10.97 19.72
CA ASP A 423 15.33 12.13 20.26
C ASP A 423 15.32 13.37 19.35
N GLY A 424 14.69 13.29 18.20
CA GLY A 424 14.85 14.26 17.14
C GLY A 424 16.11 13.96 16.30
N TRP A 425 16.15 14.56 15.14
CA TRP A 425 17.27 14.42 14.21
C TRP A 425 18.44 15.23 14.78
N GLY A 426 19.51 14.54 15.20
CA GLY A 426 20.71 15.21 15.74
C GLY A 426 21.30 16.19 14.74
N GLY A 427 21.57 17.41 15.16
CA GLY A 427 22.45 18.38 14.51
C GLY A 427 21.98 19.05 13.22
N GLY A 428 21.29 18.35 12.31
CA GLY A 428 20.92 18.84 10.98
C GLY A 428 19.55 19.56 10.93
N PHE A 429 18.62 19.17 11.76
CA PHE A 429 17.26 19.75 11.83
C PHE A 429 17.09 20.67 13.05
N ARG A 430 18.03 21.56 13.27
CA ARG A 430 17.99 22.54 14.36
C ARG A 430 16.97 23.65 14.18
N ILE A 431 16.29 23.70 13.05
CA ILE A 431 15.26 24.71 12.80
C ILE A 431 13.97 24.22 13.41
N GLY A 432 13.66 24.66 14.63
CA GLY A 432 12.45 24.36 15.35
C GLY A 432 12.58 23.19 16.32
N GLY A 433 13.45 23.32 17.32
CA GLY A 433 13.55 22.33 18.39
C GLY A 433 12.24 22.20 19.17
N ARG A 434 11.65 21.00 19.17
CA ARG A 434 10.53 20.65 20.03
C ARG A 434 11.03 20.48 21.47
N ALA A 435 10.32 21.08 22.46
CA ALA A 435 10.65 20.93 23.87
C ALA A 435 10.51 19.44 24.30
N ARG A 436 9.40 18.80 23.97
CA ARG A 436 9.26 17.34 24.07
C ARG A 436 9.69 16.70 22.74
N ARG A 437 10.68 15.85 22.75
CA ARG A 437 11.20 15.24 21.52
C ARG A 437 10.41 14.03 21.02
N GLY A 438 9.82 13.24 21.92
CA GLY A 438 8.91 12.14 21.56
C GLY A 438 7.47 12.60 21.36
N PRO A 439 6.62 11.88 20.62
CA PRO A 439 5.20 12.19 20.52
C PRO A 439 4.46 11.91 21.83
N THR A 440 3.35 12.62 22.06
CA THR A 440 2.41 12.31 23.12
C THR A 440 1.53 11.10 22.77
N PRO A 441 0.84 10.46 23.73
CA PRO A 441 -0.11 9.39 23.45
C PRO A 441 -1.18 9.76 22.42
N ASP A 442 -1.75 10.96 22.51
CA ASP A 442 -2.75 11.46 21.57
C ASP A 442 -2.15 11.66 20.16
N GLU A 443 -0.95 12.18 20.07
CA GLU A 443 -0.24 12.37 18.81
C GLU A 443 0.14 11.03 18.15
N LEU A 444 0.56 10.02 18.94
CA LEU A 444 0.83 8.67 18.43
C LEU A 444 -0.43 8.09 17.78
N ARG A 445 -1.56 8.18 18.48
CA ARG A 445 -2.84 7.65 18.01
C ARG A 445 -3.34 8.39 16.77
N ALA A 446 -3.33 9.71 16.78
CA ALA A 446 -3.79 10.53 15.64
C ALA A 446 -2.97 10.22 14.37
N GLN A 447 -1.63 10.15 14.47
CA GLN A 447 -0.78 9.77 13.33
C GLN A 447 -1.17 8.40 12.76
N ALA A 448 -1.32 7.39 13.64
CA ALA A 448 -1.68 6.05 13.23
C ALA A 448 -3.07 6.01 12.56
N LEU A 449 -4.09 6.65 13.14
CA LEU A 449 -5.45 6.59 12.61
C LEU A 449 -5.62 7.38 11.32
N HIS A 450 -4.95 8.51 11.16
CA HIS A 450 -4.92 9.21 9.88
C HIS A 450 -4.36 8.32 8.76
N ALA A 451 -3.30 7.55 9.02
CA ALA A 451 -2.74 6.62 8.05
C ALA A 451 -3.65 5.40 7.82
N LEU A 452 -4.11 4.73 8.89
CA LEU A 452 -4.98 3.55 8.84
C LEU A 452 -6.26 3.82 8.05
N SER A 453 -6.84 5.01 8.22
CA SER A 453 -8.07 5.43 7.53
C SER A 453 -7.94 5.48 6.00
N THR A 454 -6.74 5.40 5.46
CA THR A 454 -6.47 5.41 4.02
C THR A 454 -6.29 4.02 3.40
N ARG A 455 -6.46 2.97 4.16
CA ARG A 455 -6.22 1.58 3.76
C ARG A 455 -4.73 1.27 3.56
N ILE A 456 -3.86 1.75 4.44
CA ILE A 456 -2.54 1.13 4.55
C ILE A 456 -2.68 -0.30 5.10
N THR A 457 -1.77 -1.18 4.74
CA THR A 457 -1.72 -2.57 5.22
C THR A 457 -0.54 -2.83 6.15
N SER A 458 0.21 -1.78 6.47
CA SER A 458 1.29 -1.83 7.44
C SER A 458 1.55 -0.46 8.06
N LEU A 459 1.87 -0.46 9.35
CA LEU A 459 2.21 0.74 10.12
C LEU A 459 3.56 0.54 10.79
N TYR A 460 4.49 1.45 10.57
CA TYR A 460 5.83 1.36 11.13
C TYR A 460 6.12 2.54 12.04
N TRP A 461 6.90 2.29 13.10
CA TRP A 461 7.30 3.29 14.07
C TRP A 461 8.78 3.67 13.89
N PHE A 462 9.05 4.89 13.56
CA PHE A 462 10.39 5.43 13.56
C PHE A 462 10.65 6.25 14.83
N ASN A 463 11.55 5.81 15.74
CA ASN A 463 12.17 4.51 15.74
C ASN A 463 11.81 3.76 17.04
N LEU A 464 12.06 2.45 17.03
CA LEU A 464 11.89 1.61 18.22
C LEU A 464 13.23 1.05 18.71
N SER A 465 14.36 1.78 18.49
CA SER A 465 15.64 1.36 19.08
C SER A 465 15.52 1.22 20.60
N LEU A 466 16.30 0.30 21.18
CA LEU A 466 16.29 0.07 22.62
C LEU A 466 16.54 1.39 23.42
N LYS A 467 17.47 2.20 22.93
CA LYS A 467 17.79 3.51 23.52
C LYS A 467 16.57 4.45 23.52
N SER A 468 15.84 4.54 22.42
CA SER A 468 14.65 5.39 22.33
C SER A 468 13.51 4.87 23.19
N LEU A 469 13.28 3.58 23.24
CA LEU A 469 12.26 2.97 24.08
C LEU A 469 12.56 3.18 25.58
N LEU A 470 13.81 3.04 26.02
CA LEU A 470 14.21 3.30 27.40
C LEU A 470 14.10 4.79 27.77
N LYS A 471 14.35 5.68 26.81
CA LYS A 471 14.23 7.13 27.05
C LYS A 471 12.79 7.61 27.13
N PHE A 472 11.86 6.94 26.44
CA PHE A 472 10.45 7.31 26.37
C PHE A 472 9.54 6.13 26.77
N PRO A 473 9.66 5.62 28.01
CA PRO A 473 8.89 4.45 28.45
C PRO A 473 7.37 4.73 28.50
N ASP A 474 6.98 5.99 28.59
CA ASP A 474 5.58 6.44 28.53
C ASP A 474 4.90 6.21 27.17
N THR A 475 5.68 5.88 26.13
CA THR A 475 5.14 5.54 24.80
C THR A 475 4.79 4.06 24.61
N TRP A 476 5.25 3.17 25.51
CA TRP A 476 5.05 1.72 25.34
C TRP A 476 3.57 1.34 25.37
N GLU A 477 2.85 1.79 26.39
CA GLU A 477 1.42 1.46 26.49
C GLU A 477 0.60 2.07 25.33
N PRO A 478 0.76 3.35 24.95
CA PRO A 478 0.11 3.91 23.76
C PRO A 478 0.36 3.11 22.48
N ILE A 479 1.60 2.72 22.20
CA ILE A 479 1.96 1.92 21.02
C ILE A 479 1.32 0.52 21.11
N SER A 480 1.37 -0.13 22.28
CA SER A 480 0.73 -1.42 22.49
C SER A 480 -0.79 -1.35 22.27
N ARG A 481 -1.45 -0.29 22.76
CA ARG A 481 -2.89 -0.06 22.56
C ARG A 481 -3.26 0.09 21.07
N ILE A 482 -2.49 0.87 20.33
CA ILE A 482 -2.67 1.02 18.87
C ILE A 482 -2.45 -0.34 18.17
N GLY A 483 -1.42 -1.06 18.55
CA GLY A 483 -1.15 -2.41 18.05
C GLY A 483 -2.32 -3.37 18.32
N ARG A 484 -2.91 -3.32 19.51
CA ARG A 484 -4.10 -4.10 19.89
C ARG A 484 -5.31 -3.76 19.01
N GLU A 485 -5.59 -2.47 18.79
CA GLU A 485 -6.66 -2.02 17.89
C GLU A 485 -6.45 -2.56 16.46
N ILE A 486 -5.21 -2.51 15.97
CA ILE A 486 -4.87 -3.07 14.66
C ILE A 486 -5.16 -4.57 14.64
N ARG A 487 -4.75 -5.34 15.66
CA ARG A 487 -5.01 -6.81 15.70
C ARG A 487 -6.50 -7.14 15.78
N MET A 488 -7.30 -6.31 16.46
CA MET A 488 -8.76 -6.45 16.46
C MET A 488 -9.37 -6.25 15.07
N LEU A 489 -8.82 -5.34 14.29
CA LEU A 489 -9.33 -4.90 12.99
C LEU A 489 -8.63 -5.56 11.79
N GLU A 490 -7.55 -6.29 12.00
CA GLU A 490 -6.63 -6.80 10.97
C GLU A 490 -7.35 -7.46 9.77
N PRO A 491 -8.32 -8.35 9.93
CA PRO A 491 -9.01 -8.95 8.79
C PRO A 491 -9.70 -7.90 7.90
N PHE A 492 -10.33 -6.89 8.49
CA PHE A 492 -11.05 -5.86 7.74
C PHE A 492 -10.10 -4.87 7.06
N LEU A 493 -8.94 -4.59 7.67
CA LEU A 493 -7.90 -3.75 7.08
C LEU A 493 -7.23 -4.43 5.88
N LEU A 494 -7.05 -5.75 5.93
CA LEU A 494 -6.45 -6.54 4.84
C LEU A 494 -7.45 -6.86 3.73
N GLU A 495 -8.65 -7.30 4.10
CA GLU A 495 -9.70 -7.70 3.15
C GLU A 495 -10.42 -6.52 2.51
N GLY A 496 -10.35 -5.34 3.12
CA GLY A 496 -11.07 -4.15 2.69
C GLY A 496 -10.32 -3.29 1.70
N ASP A 497 -11.06 -2.34 1.12
CA ASP A 497 -10.52 -1.25 0.31
C ASP A 497 -11.07 0.10 0.78
N ALA A 498 -10.31 1.17 0.56
CA ALA A 498 -10.77 2.52 0.87
C ALA A 498 -12.04 2.82 0.06
N TYR A 499 -13.10 3.26 0.74
CA TYR A 499 -14.40 3.40 0.11
C TYR A 499 -14.82 4.86 -0.05
N ARG A 500 -14.95 5.59 1.05
CA ARG A 500 -15.33 7.01 1.06
C ARG A 500 -14.40 7.81 1.95
N PHE A 501 -14.24 9.05 1.59
CA PHE A 501 -13.54 10.06 2.40
C PHE A 501 -14.29 11.39 2.30
N GLU A 502 -14.46 12.06 3.43
CA GLU A 502 -15.04 13.39 3.52
C GLU A 502 -14.37 14.18 4.63
N ARG A 503 -13.97 15.42 4.35
CA ARG A 503 -13.49 16.37 5.37
C ARG A 503 -14.60 17.31 5.75
N LEU A 504 -15.11 17.16 6.97
CA LEU A 504 -16.12 18.06 7.52
C LEU A 504 -15.49 19.36 7.99
N THR A 505 -16.22 20.43 7.85
CA THR A 505 -15.83 21.76 8.33
C THR A 505 -16.87 22.32 9.28
N ARG A 506 -16.41 23.07 10.28
CA ARG A 506 -17.27 23.84 11.18
C ARG A 506 -16.78 25.30 11.15
N GLU A 507 -17.67 26.22 10.83
CA GLU A 507 -17.33 27.64 10.70
C GLU A 507 -16.15 27.91 9.77
N GLY A 508 -16.06 27.14 8.67
CA GLY A 508 -15.00 27.24 7.69
C GLY A 508 -13.66 26.62 8.09
N LYS A 509 -13.57 25.99 9.26
CA LYS A 509 -12.36 25.27 9.73
C LYS A 509 -12.56 23.76 9.66
N PRO A 510 -11.52 22.98 9.35
CA PRO A 510 -11.57 21.52 9.43
C PRO A 510 -12.00 21.07 10.84
N ASP A 511 -12.98 20.14 10.91
CA ASP A 511 -13.55 19.65 12.17
C ASP A 511 -13.35 18.13 12.32
N TRP A 512 -13.66 17.36 11.27
CA TRP A 512 -13.46 15.91 11.25
C TRP A 512 -13.08 15.42 9.85
N ASP A 513 -12.21 14.40 9.79
CA ASP A 513 -12.02 13.56 8.62
C ASP A 513 -12.80 12.26 8.82
N LEU A 514 -13.82 12.05 7.97
CA LEU A 514 -14.57 10.81 7.92
C LEU A 514 -14.03 9.95 6.78
N ALA A 515 -13.60 8.74 7.10
CA ALA A 515 -13.11 7.80 6.11
C ALA A 515 -13.69 6.41 6.36
N SER A 516 -13.80 5.60 5.31
CA SER A 516 -14.25 4.22 5.46
C SER A 516 -13.42 3.25 4.64
N ILE A 517 -13.19 2.06 5.21
CA ILE A 517 -12.64 0.88 4.55
C ILE A 517 -13.76 -0.14 4.46
N ALA A 518 -14.06 -0.59 3.24
CA ALA A 518 -15.13 -1.54 2.97
C ALA A 518 -14.55 -2.94 2.77
N ALA A 519 -14.67 -3.78 3.79
CA ALA A 519 -14.36 -5.21 3.72
C ALA A 519 -15.62 -6.03 3.39
N PRO A 520 -15.48 -7.32 3.03
CA PRO A 520 -16.62 -8.19 2.75
C PRO A 520 -17.67 -8.25 3.87
N GLU A 521 -17.23 -8.33 5.14
CA GLU A 521 -18.10 -8.58 6.29
C GLU A 521 -18.42 -7.33 7.11
N ALA A 522 -17.59 -6.28 6.99
CA ALA A 522 -17.77 -5.04 7.74
C ALA A 522 -17.17 -3.83 7.03
N ALA A 523 -17.71 -2.66 7.31
CA ALA A 523 -17.07 -1.38 7.05
C ALA A 523 -16.37 -0.90 8.32
N VAL A 524 -15.08 -0.58 8.22
CA VAL A 524 -14.33 0.13 9.26
C VAL A 524 -14.49 1.62 8.99
N LEU A 525 -15.07 2.33 9.93
CA LEU A 525 -15.44 3.74 9.82
C LEU A 525 -14.54 4.55 10.75
N PHE A 526 -13.77 5.46 10.18
CA PHE A 526 -12.85 6.33 10.91
C PHE A 526 -13.44 7.73 11.01
N ALA A 527 -13.41 8.31 12.21
CA ALA A 527 -13.66 9.72 12.46
C ALA A 527 -12.42 10.30 13.14
N ASN A 528 -11.58 11.00 12.38
CA ASN A 528 -10.36 11.60 12.87
C ASN A 528 -10.61 13.06 13.28
N ASP A 529 -10.30 13.39 14.51
CA ASP A 529 -10.58 14.70 15.10
C ASP A 529 -9.60 15.76 14.58
N LEU A 530 -10.14 16.79 13.94
CA LEU A 530 -9.37 17.93 13.46
C LEU A 530 -9.49 19.17 14.35
N ALA A 531 -10.24 19.11 15.45
CA ALA A 531 -10.34 20.20 16.42
C ALA A 531 -9.15 20.19 17.38
N TYR A 532 -7.94 20.27 16.86
CA TYR A 532 -6.71 20.36 17.61
C TYR A 532 -5.91 21.62 17.24
N GLY A 533 -5.01 22.03 18.11
CA GLY A 533 -4.13 23.18 17.88
C GLY A 533 -2.73 23.01 18.48
N PRO A 534 -1.76 23.83 18.06
CA PRO A 534 -0.41 23.78 18.60
C PRO A 534 -0.31 24.51 19.93
N ASP A 535 0.21 23.84 20.96
CA ASP A 535 0.78 24.52 22.13
C ASP A 535 2.26 24.81 21.85
N ASN A 536 2.55 26.04 21.49
CA ASN A 536 3.92 26.46 21.15
C ASN A 536 4.86 26.52 22.36
N ARG A 537 4.34 26.54 23.62
CA ARG A 537 5.18 26.51 24.80
C ARG A 537 5.72 25.12 25.08
N GLN A 538 4.83 24.13 24.98
CA GLN A 538 5.20 22.73 25.21
C GLN A 538 5.65 22.02 23.93
N SER A 539 5.45 22.63 22.76
CA SER A 539 5.68 22.03 21.44
C SER A 539 4.93 20.71 21.29
N VAL A 540 3.64 20.70 21.60
CA VAL A 540 2.74 19.55 21.45
C VAL A 540 1.45 19.98 20.77
N PHE A 541 0.72 19.03 20.18
CA PHE A 541 -0.66 19.26 19.78
C PHE A 541 -1.59 19.00 20.96
N THR A 542 -2.53 19.92 21.15
CA THR A 542 -3.60 19.83 22.15
C THR A 542 -4.93 19.65 21.45
N PHE A 543 -5.72 18.73 21.95
CA PHE A 543 -7.04 18.41 21.41
C PHE A 543 -8.13 19.00 22.30
N GLY A 544 -9.26 19.35 21.71
CA GLY A 544 -10.40 19.93 22.41
C GLY A 544 -11.11 18.98 23.37
N ASP A 545 -12.09 19.51 24.10
CA ASP A 545 -12.95 18.76 25.00
C ASP A 545 -13.94 17.86 24.24
N PRO A 546 -14.47 16.80 24.89
CA PRO A 546 -15.52 15.97 24.31
C PRO A 546 -16.75 16.77 23.93
N ARG A 547 -17.19 16.63 22.68
CA ARG A 547 -18.37 17.28 22.13
C ARG A 547 -19.35 16.25 21.56
N GLU A 548 -20.63 16.58 21.54
CA GLU A 548 -21.65 15.80 20.86
C GLU A 548 -21.40 15.85 19.35
N VAL A 549 -21.45 14.68 18.71
CA VAL A 549 -21.19 14.50 17.28
C VAL A 549 -22.23 13.61 16.64
N SER A 550 -22.50 13.87 15.37
CA SER A 550 -23.34 13.04 14.52
C SER A 550 -22.58 12.79 13.22
N PHE A 551 -22.12 11.55 13.03
CA PHE A 551 -21.36 11.15 11.86
C PHE A 551 -22.23 10.37 10.88
N ARG A 552 -22.27 10.79 9.62
CA ARG A 552 -22.97 10.08 8.56
C ARG A 552 -21.94 9.37 7.67
N PHE A 553 -22.00 8.03 7.62
CA PHE A 553 -21.15 7.20 6.77
C PHE A 553 -21.98 6.46 5.73
N VAL A 554 -21.75 6.71 4.45
CA VAL A 554 -22.32 5.93 3.36
C VAL A 554 -21.70 4.53 3.36
N LEU A 555 -22.56 3.50 3.33
CA LEU A 555 -22.14 2.11 3.31
C LEU A 555 -22.04 1.57 1.88
N PRO A 556 -21.09 0.67 1.62
CA PRO A 556 -21.03 -0.02 0.33
C PRO A 556 -22.27 -0.89 0.11
N PRO A 557 -22.65 -1.19 -1.15
CA PRO A 557 -23.91 -1.87 -1.48
C PRO A 557 -24.15 -3.15 -0.69
N TRP A 558 -23.12 -3.95 -0.46
CA TRP A 558 -23.22 -5.24 0.26
C TRP A 558 -23.36 -5.12 1.78
N LEU A 559 -23.14 -3.94 2.35
CA LEU A 559 -23.30 -3.66 3.79
C LEU A 559 -24.47 -2.73 4.09
N ARG A 560 -25.21 -2.26 3.07
CA ARG A 560 -26.43 -1.47 3.28
C ARG A 560 -27.42 -2.27 4.10
N GLY A 561 -28.13 -1.59 5.01
CA GLY A 561 -28.99 -2.25 5.99
C GLY A 561 -28.18 -2.98 7.06
N ALA A 562 -27.08 -2.39 7.52
CA ALA A 562 -26.29 -2.91 8.65
C ALA A 562 -27.19 -3.31 9.82
N GLY A 563 -26.90 -4.47 10.42
CA GLY A 563 -27.65 -5.01 11.57
C GLY A 563 -27.04 -4.61 12.91
N GLU A 564 -25.78 -4.17 12.92
CA GLU A 564 -25.06 -3.73 14.10
C GLU A 564 -24.01 -2.67 13.76
N VAL A 565 -23.89 -1.65 14.63
CA VAL A 565 -22.82 -0.65 14.61
C VAL A 565 -22.30 -0.49 16.04
N PHE A 566 -20.98 -0.53 16.19
CA PHE A 566 -20.33 -0.38 17.49
C PHE A 566 -18.97 0.32 17.35
N ARG A 567 -18.53 1.00 18.41
CA ARG A 567 -17.20 1.61 18.49
C ARG A 567 -16.16 0.57 18.90
N VAL A 568 -14.96 0.69 18.35
CA VAL A 568 -13.80 -0.14 18.68
C VAL A 568 -12.67 0.74 19.18
N ASP A 569 -12.09 0.37 20.31
CA ASP A 569 -10.83 0.90 20.81
C ASP A 569 -10.06 -0.21 21.53
N ALA A 570 -8.87 0.09 22.05
CA ALA A 570 -8.02 -0.88 22.72
C ALA A 570 -8.68 -1.55 23.95
N ASP A 571 -9.72 -0.95 24.52
CA ASP A 571 -10.43 -1.47 25.70
C ASP A 571 -11.60 -2.37 25.33
N GLY A 572 -12.07 -2.33 24.07
CA GLY A 572 -13.09 -3.26 23.61
C GLY A 572 -13.98 -2.77 22.48
N ALA A 573 -15.08 -3.49 22.31
CA ALA A 573 -16.16 -3.20 21.39
C ALA A 573 -17.36 -2.62 22.14
N HIS A 574 -17.60 -1.32 22.00
CA HIS A 574 -18.57 -0.56 22.78
C HIS A 574 -19.84 -0.27 21.98
N PRO A 575 -21.04 -0.38 22.58
CA PRO A 575 -22.26 0.03 21.92
C PRO A 575 -22.27 1.54 21.68
N VAL A 576 -22.88 1.97 20.58
CA VAL A 576 -23.12 3.38 20.27
C VAL A 576 -24.58 3.57 19.85
N ARG A 577 -25.06 4.81 19.89
CA ARG A 577 -26.35 5.15 19.28
C ARG A 577 -26.19 5.29 17.78
N TRP A 578 -27.04 4.64 17.04
CA TRP A 578 -27.00 4.71 15.57
C TRP A 578 -28.36 4.46 14.95
N ARG A 579 -28.52 4.88 13.69
CA ARG A 579 -29.70 4.62 12.87
C ARG A 579 -29.33 4.49 11.41
N ILE A 580 -30.17 3.84 10.63
CA ILE A 580 -30.07 3.81 9.16
C ILE A 580 -30.64 5.12 8.60
N ASP A 581 -29.98 5.66 7.58
CA ASP A 581 -30.39 6.82 6.82
C ASP A 581 -30.12 6.58 5.33
N GLY A 582 -31.09 5.96 4.66
CA GLY A 582 -30.94 5.53 3.26
C GLY A 582 -29.83 4.49 3.07
N ASP A 583 -28.80 4.87 2.35
CA ASP A 583 -27.61 4.05 2.10
C ASP A 583 -26.50 4.22 3.16
N ALA A 584 -26.77 5.01 4.19
CA ALA A 584 -25.79 5.38 5.21
C ALA A 584 -26.22 4.91 6.61
N VAL A 585 -25.25 4.90 7.51
CA VAL A 585 -25.47 4.88 8.96
C VAL A 585 -25.14 6.24 9.53
N VAL A 586 -25.99 6.69 10.46
CA VAL A 586 -25.73 7.88 11.29
C VAL A 586 -25.41 7.42 12.69
N ILE A 587 -24.26 7.83 13.19
CA ILE A 587 -23.72 7.47 14.51
C ILE A 587 -23.76 8.72 15.39
N GLU A 588 -24.38 8.63 16.55
CA GLU A 588 -24.40 9.68 17.56
C GLU A 588 -23.49 9.27 18.72
N ASP A 589 -22.48 10.09 19.01
CA ASP A 589 -21.50 9.81 20.07
C ASP A 589 -21.05 11.12 20.72
N ARG A 590 -20.31 11.03 21.81
CA ARG A 590 -19.62 12.16 22.45
C ARG A 590 -18.12 11.94 22.37
N ARG A 591 -17.42 12.76 21.57
CA ARG A 591 -16.03 12.53 21.21
C ARG A 591 -15.17 13.79 21.31
N SER A 592 -13.90 13.56 21.62
CA SER A 592 -12.84 14.57 21.60
C SER A 592 -11.51 14.01 21.10
N ARG A 593 -11.55 12.89 20.40
CA ARG A 593 -10.37 12.22 19.82
C ARG A 593 -10.86 11.34 18.69
N ASP A 594 -9.92 10.88 17.91
CA ASP A 594 -10.18 9.93 16.85
C ASP A 594 -10.97 8.72 17.32
N ALA A 595 -11.90 8.27 16.51
CA ALA A 595 -12.74 7.12 16.79
C ALA A 595 -12.77 6.15 15.62
N ILE A 596 -12.93 4.87 15.94
CA ILE A 596 -13.14 3.78 14.98
C ILE A 596 -14.48 3.14 15.29
N TYR A 597 -15.31 2.96 14.25
CA TYR A 597 -16.56 2.20 14.36
C TYR A 597 -16.55 1.06 13.35
N LEU A 598 -17.27 0.01 13.66
CA LEU A 598 -17.57 -1.08 12.72
C LEU A 598 -19.06 -1.09 12.42
N ALA A 599 -19.40 -1.14 11.13
CA ALA A 599 -20.77 -1.37 10.67
C ALA A 599 -20.81 -2.72 9.94
N THR A 600 -21.75 -3.60 10.33
CA THR A 600 -21.82 -4.97 9.82
C THR A 600 -23.26 -5.47 9.76
N ARG A 601 -23.51 -6.48 8.93
CA ARG A 601 -24.78 -7.23 8.92
C ARG A 601 -24.78 -8.40 9.92
N SER A 602 -23.59 -8.80 10.41
CA SER A 602 -23.44 -9.95 11.32
C SER A 602 -23.52 -9.52 12.79
N LYS A 603 -24.48 -10.03 13.51
CA LYS A 603 -24.60 -9.83 14.98
C LYS A 603 -23.52 -10.53 15.79
N ALA A 604 -22.81 -11.49 15.19
CA ALA A 604 -21.72 -12.23 15.87
C ALA A 604 -20.39 -11.45 15.85
N LEU A 605 -20.24 -10.49 14.94
CA LEU A 605 -18.94 -9.85 14.67
C LEU A 605 -18.35 -9.13 15.87
N ARG A 606 -19.19 -8.50 16.69
CA ARG A 606 -18.74 -7.83 17.91
C ARG A 606 -18.06 -8.77 18.87
N GLY A 607 -18.60 -9.98 19.04
CA GLY A 607 -18.00 -11.04 19.87
C GLY A 607 -16.67 -11.54 19.31
N GLU A 608 -16.54 -11.62 17.99
CA GLU A 608 -15.28 -12.00 17.34
C GLU A 608 -14.19 -10.93 17.51
N VAL A 609 -14.54 -9.66 17.38
CA VAL A 609 -13.62 -8.53 17.62
C VAL A 609 -13.14 -8.57 19.08
N GLU A 610 -14.04 -8.82 20.04
CA GLU A 610 -13.68 -8.93 21.45
C GLU A 610 -12.78 -10.14 21.73
N LYS A 611 -13.01 -11.28 21.07
CA LYS A 611 -12.13 -12.45 21.16
C LYS A 611 -10.72 -12.13 20.67
N ARG A 612 -10.58 -11.37 19.56
CA ARG A 612 -9.27 -10.92 19.07
C ARG A 612 -8.59 -9.98 20.06
N ARG A 613 -9.34 -9.10 20.71
CA ARG A 613 -8.81 -8.24 21.78
C ARG A 613 -8.20 -9.05 22.92
N LEU A 614 -8.95 -10.05 23.40
CA LEU A 614 -8.47 -10.92 24.47
C LEU A 614 -7.20 -11.69 24.09
N ALA A 615 -7.10 -12.14 22.83
CA ALA A 615 -5.89 -12.80 22.32
C ALA A 615 -4.69 -11.82 22.28
N ALA A 616 -4.92 -10.57 21.85
CA ALA A 616 -3.90 -9.53 21.85
C ALA A 616 -3.40 -9.22 23.27
N LEU A 617 -4.32 -9.06 24.24
CA LEU A 617 -3.98 -8.85 25.66
C LEU A 617 -3.20 -10.03 26.25
N ALA A 618 -3.58 -11.27 25.91
CA ALA A 618 -2.85 -12.45 26.35
C ALA A 618 -1.41 -12.46 25.81
N ARG A 619 -1.20 -12.07 24.55
CA ARG A 619 0.12 -11.88 23.95
C ARG A 619 0.93 -10.80 24.67
N GLU A 620 0.35 -9.65 24.95
CA GLU A 620 1.01 -8.56 25.68
C GLU A 620 1.46 -9.03 27.07
N LYS A 621 0.60 -9.72 27.81
CA LYS A 621 0.89 -10.27 29.13
C LYS A 621 2.01 -11.33 29.10
N ALA A 622 1.97 -12.22 28.11
CA ALA A 622 3.01 -13.25 27.93
C ALA A 622 4.39 -12.64 27.61
N ASN A 623 4.40 -11.44 27.03
CA ASN A 623 5.61 -10.71 26.65
C ASN A 623 5.93 -9.53 27.57
N ALA A 624 5.40 -9.51 28.79
CA ALA A 624 5.79 -8.52 29.80
C ALA A 624 7.30 -8.56 30.07
N VAL A 625 7.93 -7.41 30.18
CA VAL A 625 9.37 -7.27 30.43
C VAL A 625 9.62 -6.13 31.41
N GLU A 626 10.58 -6.34 32.30
CA GLU A 626 11.00 -5.33 33.28
C GLU A 626 12.01 -4.37 32.65
N ILE A 627 11.92 -3.08 33.01
CA ILE A 627 12.81 -2.04 32.51
C ILE A 627 14.27 -2.35 32.83
N ASP A 628 14.55 -2.81 34.05
CA ASP A 628 15.90 -3.16 34.50
C ASP A 628 16.59 -4.21 33.61
N ALA A 629 15.80 -5.15 33.06
CA ALA A 629 16.33 -6.15 32.13
C ALA A 629 16.78 -5.52 30.80
N LEU A 630 16.08 -4.50 30.35
CA LEU A 630 16.41 -3.76 29.13
C LEU A 630 17.56 -2.76 29.35
N GLU A 631 17.62 -2.09 30.51
CA GLU A 631 18.71 -1.21 30.86
C GLU A 631 20.05 -1.91 30.93
N LYS A 632 20.07 -3.18 31.42
CA LYS A 632 21.28 -4.01 31.40
C LYS A 632 21.78 -4.32 29.97
N LEU A 633 20.90 -4.35 28.99
CA LEU A 633 21.28 -4.54 27.58
C LEU A 633 21.82 -3.26 26.94
N ALA A 634 21.47 -2.10 27.47
CA ALA A 634 21.86 -0.80 26.94
C ALA A 634 23.21 -0.29 27.50
N ARG A 635 23.72 -0.93 28.55
CA ARG A 635 25.06 -0.71 29.14
C ARG A 635 26.13 -1.50 28.41
#